data_d5f6cfb74f4f2858f43c4b75e7a7334b
#
_entry.id   d5f6cfb74f4f2858f43c4b75e7a7334b
#
_cell.length_a   1.000
_cell.length_b   1.000
_cell.length_c   1.000
_cell.angle_alpha   90.00
_cell.angle_beta   90.00
_cell.angle_gamma   90.00
#
_symmetry.space_group_name_H-M   'P 1'
#
loop_
_entity.id
_entity.type
_entity.pdbx_description
1 polymer ?
#
loop_
_entity_poly.entity_id
_entity_poly.type
_entity_poly.pdbx_seq_one_letter_code
_entity_poly.pdbx_strand_id
1 'polypeptide(L)'
;MLLRLAETQTYRPLWSERVLNEVERNLPRVSSMTPERARRRVRVMRTQFRDALVTDYESLVPSMTNEQKDRHVLAAAVRGGAAVLVTANTKDFPYEATAPYDIGVVTPDEFLLDQLDLHPEQTLRCLKELVADRRRPPEDLFSFLPKLSKTVPDFCAAVHRRVGE
;
A
#
# COMPACT_ATOMS: atom_id res chain seq x y z
N MET A 1 -5.81 -4.84 -2.75
CA MET A 1 -6.14 -3.72 -3.64
C MET A 1 -4.86 -3.08 -4.19
N LEU A 2 -4.01 -2.48 -3.35
CA LEU A 2 -2.79 -1.76 -3.77
C LEU A 2 -1.91 -2.55 -4.76
N LEU A 3 -1.51 -3.78 -4.44
CA LEU A 3 -0.65 -4.57 -5.33
C LEU A 3 -1.29 -4.84 -6.71
N ARG A 4 -2.61 -5.04 -6.77
CA ARG A 4 -3.30 -5.20 -8.06
C ARG A 4 -3.26 -3.93 -8.91
N LEU A 5 -3.37 -2.76 -8.28
CA LEU A 5 -3.20 -1.50 -9.00
C LEU A 5 -1.76 -1.35 -9.50
N ALA A 6 -0.76 -1.71 -8.69
CA ALA A 6 0.63 -1.71 -9.13
C ALA A 6 0.87 -2.64 -10.33
N GLU A 7 0.18 -3.80 -10.40
CA GLU A 7 0.23 -4.70 -11.57
C GLU A 7 -0.30 -4.04 -12.85
N THR A 8 -1.22 -3.08 -12.75
CA THR A 8 -1.72 -2.31 -13.91
C THR A 8 -0.83 -1.12 -14.28
N GLN A 9 0.32 -0.96 -13.62
CA GLN A 9 1.29 0.11 -13.86
C GLN A 9 0.74 1.54 -13.64
N THR A 10 -0.33 1.70 -12.83
CA THR A 10 -0.84 3.02 -12.44
C THR A 10 0.14 3.75 -11.52
N TYR A 11 0.97 3.00 -10.80
CA TYR A 11 2.10 3.51 -10.03
C TYR A 11 3.18 2.44 -9.88
N ARG A 12 4.39 2.86 -9.54
CA ARG A 12 5.52 1.97 -9.23
C ARG A 12 5.63 1.82 -7.70
N PRO A 13 5.42 0.61 -7.15
CA PRO A 13 5.63 0.38 -5.72
C PRO A 13 7.13 0.36 -5.41
N LEU A 14 7.48 0.78 -4.17
CA LEU A 14 8.85 0.71 -3.66
C LEU A 14 8.85 0.12 -2.26
N TRP A 15 9.82 -0.70 -1.95
CA TRP A 15 10.08 -1.24 -0.62
C TRP A 15 11.52 -1.69 -0.48
N SER A 16 12.00 -1.76 0.76
CA SER A 16 13.28 -2.41 1.08
C SER A 16 13.07 -3.86 1.52
N GLU A 17 14.14 -4.63 1.56
CA GLU A 17 14.10 -6.01 2.10
C GLU A 17 13.65 -6.02 3.57
N ARG A 18 14.04 -5.00 4.35
CA ARG A 18 13.62 -4.85 5.73
C ARG A 18 12.10 -4.64 5.84
N VAL A 19 11.52 -3.79 5.00
CA VAL A 19 10.05 -3.59 4.93
C VAL A 19 9.35 -4.90 4.56
N LEU A 20 9.84 -5.65 3.58
CA LEU A 20 9.26 -6.94 3.21
C LEU A 20 9.30 -7.96 4.36
N ASN A 21 10.38 -8.00 5.13
CA ASN A 21 10.50 -8.87 6.29
C ASN A 21 9.52 -8.45 7.42
N GLU A 22 9.29 -7.15 7.59
CA GLU A 22 8.28 -6.63 8.52
C GLU A 22 6.86 -6.97 8.08
N VAL A 23 6.56 -6.84 6.79
CA VAL A 23 5.29 -7.29 6.20
C VAL A 23 5.05 -8.77 6.46
N GLU A 24 6.05 -9.64 6.17
CA GLU A 24 5.94 -11.07 6.40
C GLU A 24 5.63 -11.41 7.85
N ARG A 25 6.32 -10.77 8.78
CA ARG A 25 6.17 -11.01 10.23
C ARG A 25 4.86 -10.47 10.79
N ASN A 26 4.36 -9.35 10.26
CA ASN A 26 3.21 -8.64 10.84
C ASN A 26 1.88 -9.06 10.20
N LEU A 27 1.84 -9.49 8.93
CA LEU A 27 0.60 -9.92 8.27
C LEU A 27 -0.21 -10.94 9.07
N PRO A 28 0.38 -11.99 9.68
CA PRO A 28 -0.39 -12.94 10.50
C PRO A 28 -0.98 -12.33 11.78
N ARG A 29 -0.42 -11.22 12.26
CA ARG A 29 -0.86 -10.56 13.50
C ARG A 29 -2.04 -9.61 13.27
N VAL A 30 -2.10 -8.99 12.09
CA VAL A 30 -3.11 -7.97 11.75
C VAL A 30 -4.22 -8.50 10.84
N SER A 31 -4.09 -9.72 10.37
CA SER A 31 -5.06 -10.38 9.50
C SER A 31 -5.22 -11.86 9.90
N SER A 32 -6.25 -12.50 9.41
CA SER A 32 -6.45 -13.97 9.57
C SER A 32 -5.52 -14.80 8.67
N MET A 33 -4.42 -14.24 8.20
CA MET A 33 -3.48 -14.90 7.29
C MET A 33 -2.52 -15.80 8.09
N THR A 34 -2.30 -17.04 7.61
CA THR A 34 -1.28 -17.90 8.22
C THR A 34 0.14 -17.42 7.86
N PRO A 35 1.17 -17.77 8.67
CA PRO A 35 2.56 -17.45 8.36
C PRO A 35 3.01 -17.95 6.97
N GLU A 36 2.54 -19.11 6.52
CA GLU A 36 2.86 -19.68 5.21
C GLU A 36 2.27 -18.81 4.07
N ARG A 37 1.05 -18.32 4.25
CA ARG A 37 0.41 -17.41 3.29
C ARG A 37 1.10 -16.05 3.26
N ALA A 38 1.55 -15.54 4.41
CA ALA A 38 2.33 -14.31 4.48
C ALA A 38 3.65 -14.44 3.72
N ARG A 39 4.42 -15.52 3.96
CA ARG A 39 5.65 -15.84 3.21
C ARG A 39 5.40 -15.94 1.70
N ARG A 40 4.34 -16.64 1.30
CA ARG A 40 3.96 -16.72 -0.12
C ARG A 40 3.65 -15.35 -0.71
N ARG A 41 2.93 -14.50 0.02
CA ARG A 41 2.60 -13.14 -0.41
C ARG A 41 3.86 -12.32 -0.66
N VAL A 42 4.79 -12.30 0.30
CA VAL A 42 6.05 -11.56 0.17
C VAL A 42 6.92 -12.11 -0.95
N ARG A 43 6.94 -13.43 -1.15
CA ARG A 43 7.62 -14.03 -2.32
C ARG A 43 7.06 -13.53 -3.63
N VAL A 44 5.73 -13.46 -3.77
CA VAL A 44 5.07 -12.92 -4.97
C VAL A 44 5.45 -11.44 -5.16
N MET A 45 5.47 -10.63 -4.10
CA MET A 45 5.93 -9.24 -4.18
C MET A 45 7.35 -9.14 -4.75
N ARG A 46 8.30 -9.94 -4.23
CA ARG A 46 9.69 -9.95 -4.72
C ARG A 46 9.81 -10.38 -6.18
N THR A 47 9.01 -11.33 -6.63
CA THR A 47 9.15 -11.91 -7.99
C THR A 47 8.43 -11.10 -9.06
N GLN A 48 7.28 -10.51 -8.73
CA GLN A 48 6.48 -9.77 -9.70
C GLN A 48 6.91 -8.31 -9.84
N PHE A 49 7.44 -7.72 -8.76
CA PHE A 49 7.87 -6.33 -8.74
C PHE A 49 9.39 -6.22 -8.53
N ARG A 50 10.17 -6.73 -9.49
CA ARG A 50 11.63 -6.78 -9.38
C ARG A 50 12.26 -5.40 -9.22
N ASP A 51 11.69 -4.38 -9.88
CA ASP A 51 12.17 -3.00 -9.84
C ASP A 51 11.67 -2.20 -8.63
N ALA A 52 10.91 -2.86 -7.73
CA ALA A 52 10.41 -2.24 -6.51
C ALA A 52 11.40 -2.30 -5.34
N LEU A 53 12.42 -3.17 -5.42
CA LEU A 53 13.37 -3.36 -4.35
C LEU A 53 14.39 -2.21 -4.32
N VAL A 54 14.40 -1.49 -3.20
CA VAL A 54 15.37 -0.41 -2.93
C VAL A 54 16.51 -0.95 -2.07
N THR A 55 17.74 -0.74 -2.53
CA THR A 55 19.00 -1.10 -1.85
C THR A 55 19.83 0.15 -1.55
N ASP A 56 20.89 0.00 -0.78
CA ASP A 56 21.88 1.05 -0.50
C ASP A 56 21.28 2.33 0.16
N TYR A 57 20.24 2.16 0.96
CA TYR A 57 19.58 3.24 1.71
C TYR A 57 20.09 3.38 3.15
N GLU A 58 20.82 2.38 3.66
CA GLU A 58 21.22 2.27 5.08
C GLU A 58 22.06 3.45 5.55
N SER A 59 22.91 3.98 4.67
CA SER A 59 23.73 5.17 4.96
C SER A 59 22.91 6.44 5.20
N LEU A 60 21.67 6.50 4.72
CA LEU A 60 20.75 7.61 4.90
C LEU A 60 19.99 7.54 6.26
N VAL A 61 19.86 6.35 6.84
CA VAL A 61 19.07 6.14 8.07
C VAL A 61 19.44 7.08 9.22
N PRO A 62 20.74 7.34 9.52
CA PRO A 62 21.12 8.25 10.60
C PRO A 62 20.67 9.70 10.38
N SER A 63 20.49 10.12 9.12
CA SER A 63 20.08 11.48 8.76
C SER A 63 18.57 11.68 8.78
N MET A 64 17.78 10.61 8.91
CA MET A 64 16.33 10.71 8.98
C MET A 64 15.89 11.20 10.35
N THR A 65 14.92 12.12 10.37
CA THR A 65 14.44 12.81 11.59
C THR A 65 13.04 12.38 12.04
N ASN A 66 12.41 11.45 11.30
CA ASN A 66 11.14 10.84 11.68
C ASN A 66 11.29 9.83 12.84
N GLU A 67 10.19 9.20 13.25
CA GLU A 67 10.19 8.20 14.33
C GLU A 67 11.30 7.15 14.12
N GLN A 68 12.10 6.93 15.17
CA GLN A 68 13.35 6.15 15.08
C GLN A 68 13.19 4.76 14.48
N LYS A 69 12.12 4.03 14.86
CA LYS A 69 11.85 2.68 14.36
C LYS A 69 11.57 2.64 12.85
N ASP A 70 11.05 3.77 12.29
CA ASP A 70 10.60 3.89 10.90
C ASP A 70 11.56 4.71 10.02
N ARG A 71 12.72 5.15 10.54
CA ARG A 71 13.74 5.87 9.76
C ARG A 71 14.21 5.10 8.54
N HIS A 72 14.28 3.79 8.62
CA HIS A 72 14.65 2.94 7.48
C HIS A 72 13.62 2.98 6.35
N VAL A 73 12.35 3.22 6.66
CA VAL A 73 11.29 3.37 5.66
C VAL A 73 11.46 4.67 4.90
N LEU A 74 11.67 5.79 5.63
CA LEU A 74 11.91 7.10 5.00
C LEU A 74 13.22 7.10 4.20
N ALA A 75 14.29 6.53 4.74
CA ALA A 75 15.56 6.40 4.03
C ALA A 75 15.41 5.61 2.71
N ALA A 76 14.66 4.52 2.73
CA ALA A 76 14.36 3.76 1.51
C ALA A 76 13.49 4.56 0.52
N ALA A 77 12.50 5.33 1.01
CA ALA A 77 11.69 6.20 0.17
C ALA A 77 12.54 7.28 -0.52
N VAL A 78 13.43 7.93 0.22
CA VAL A 78 14.39 8.92 -0.33
C VAL A 78 15.31 8.28 -1.37
N ARG A 79 15.92 7.15 -1.04
CA ARG A 79 16.83 6.44 -1.96
C ARG A 79 16.14 5.97 -3.23
N GLY A 80 14.91 5.51 -3.11
CA GLY A 80 14.09 5.03 -4.23
C GLY A 80 13.48 6.15 -5.08
N GLY A 81 13.58 7.40 -4.65
CA GLY A 81 12.94 8.54 -5.33
C GLY A 81 11.41 8.46 -5.27
N ALA A 82 10.87 8.07 -4.11
CA ALA A 82 9.43 8.02 -3.91
C ALA A 82 8.84 9.44 -3.85
N ALA A 83 7.76 9.69 -4.57
CA ALA A 83 6.99 10.92 -4.43
C ALA A 83 5.99 10.84 -3.26
N VAL A 84 5.53 9.64 -2.93
CA VAL A 84 4.51 9.42 -1.91
C VAL A 84 4.89 8.23 -1.02
N LEU A 85 4.73 8.40 0.28
CA LEU A 85 4.83 7.35 1.29
C LEU A 85 3.41 7.02 1.79
N VAL A 86 2.98 5.79 1.57
CA VAL A 86 1.65 5.32 1.97
C VAL A 86 1.75 4.58 3.29
N THR A 87 1.11 5.10 4.33
CA THR A 87 1.14 4.49 5.68
C THR A 87 -0.17 4.74 6.44
N ALA A 88 -0.59 3.78 7.25
CA ALA A 88 -1.68 3.99 8.20
C ALA A 88 -1.25 4.83 9.43
N ASN A 89 0.05 4.90 9.68
CA ASN A 89 0.62 5.62 10.82
C ASN A 89 1.37 6.88 10.36
N THR A 90 0.63 7.88 9.90
CA THR A 90 1.18 9.14 9.38
C THR A 90 1.94 9.94 10.45
N LYS A 91 1.63 9.73 11.74
CA LYS A 91 2.29 10.42 12.87
C LYS A 91 3.79 10.11 12.97
N ASP A 92 4.23 8.94 12.51
CA ASP A 92 5.62 8.53 12.54
C ASP A 92 6.45 9.20 11.41
N PHE A 93 5.78 9.93 10.51
CA PHE A 93 6.37 10.64 9.37
C PHE A 93 5.88 12.11 9.32
N PRO A 94 6.24 12.95 10.29
CA PRO A 94 5.80 14.34 10.32
C PRO A 94 6.32 15.12 9.11
N TYR A 95 5.59 16.16 8.71
CA TYR A 95 5.88 16.97 7.53
C TYR A 95 7.34 17.48 7.53
N GLU A 96 7.85 17.92 8.69
CA GLU A 96 9.21 18.45 8.84
C GLU A 96 10.28 17.41 8.49
N ALA A 97 9.97 16.11 8.62
CA ALA A 97 10.90 15.03 8.30
C ALA A 97 10.85 14.65 6.82
N THR A 98 9.75 14.87 6.12
CA THR A 98 9.53 14.41 4.74
C THR A 98 9.62 15.55 3.71
N ALA A 99 9.29 16.77 4.10
CA ALA A 99 9.33 17.96 3.23
C ALA A 99 10.71 18.22 2.60
N PRO A 100 11.86 18.03 3.31
CA PRO A 100 13.17 18.23 2.68
C PRO A 100 13.44 17.30 1.48
N TYR A 101 12.68 16.22 1.34
CA TYR A 101 12.81 15.22 0.28
C TYR A 101 11.66 15.27 -0.73
N ASP A 102 10.73 16.22 -0.57
CA ASP A 102 9.53 16.36 -1.41
C ASP A 102 8.67 15.08 -1.45
N ILE A 103 8.56 14.41 -0.28
CA ILE A 103 7.77 13.19 -0.13
C ILE A 103 6.46 13.51 0.58
N GLY A 104 5.34 13.31 -0.12
CA GLY A 104 4.01 13.34 0.47
C GLY A 104 3.73 12.11 1.34
N VAL A 105 3.06 12.30 2.48
CA VAL A 105 2.63 11.18 3.33
C VAL A 105 1.12 11.10 3.31
N VAL A 106 0.59 9.95 2.91
CA VAL A 106 -0.85 9.72 2.78
C VAL A 106 -1.25 8.38 3.40
N THR A 107 -2.50 8.29 3.83
CA THR A 107 -3.11 7.03 4.25
C THR A 107 -3.40 6.13 3.05
N PRO A 108 -3.60 4.81 3.25
CA PRO A 108 -4.08 3.93 2.19
C PRO A 108 -5.43 4.35 1.59
N ASP A 109 -6.29 5.01 2.38
CA ASP A 109 -7.59 5.51 1.94
C ASP A 109 -7.43 6.68 0.97
N GLU A 110 -6.66 7.70 1.37
CA GLU A 110 -6.32 8.84 0.52
C GLU A 110 -5.64 8.40 -0.78
N PHE A 111 -4.66 7.50 -0.69
CA PHE A 111 -3.98 6.98 -1.87
C PHE A 111 -4.93 6.25 -2.83
N LEU A 112 -5.88 5.46 -2.32
CA LEU A 112 -6.87 4.78 -3.17
C LEU A 112 -7.88 5.75 -3.77
N LEU A 113 -8.22 6.84 -3.08
CA LEU A 113 -9.03 7.93 -3.64
C LEU A 113 -8.30 8.60 -4.82
N ASP A 114 -7.03 8.94 -4.65
CA ASP A 114 -6.20 9.49 -5.72
C ASP A 114 -6.13 8.55 -6.93
N GLN A 115 -5.97 7.24 -6.68
CA GLN A 115 -5.98 6.25 -7.77
C GLN A 115 -7.35 6.14 -8.45
N LEU A 116 -8.44 6.31 -7.71
CA LEU A 116 -9.79 6.30 -8.27
C LEU A 116 -10.06 7.55 -9.13
N ASP A 117 -9.49 8.68 -8.77
CA ASP A 117 -9.64 9.93 -9.51
C ASP A 117 -8.75 9.98 -10.76
N LEU A 118 -7.50 9.55 -10.64
CA LEU A 118 -6.53 9.55 -11.74
C LEU A 118 -6.78 8.41 -12.74
N HIS A 119 -7.19 7.24 -12.26
CA HIS A 119 -7.31 5.99 -13.02
C HIS A 119 -8.62 5.25 -12.71
N PRO A 120 -9.81 5.88 -12.95
CA PRO A 120 -11.10 5.33 -12.49
C PRO A 120 -11.40 3.94 -13.05
N GLU A 121 -11.18 3.72 -14.33
CA GLU A 121 -11.49 2.43 -14.97
C GLU A 121 -10.62 1.30 -14.44
N GLN A 122 -9.31 1.54 -14.33
CA GLN A 122 -8.35 0.55 -13.79
C GLN A 122 -8.66 0.23 -12.34
N THR A 123 -8.94 1.26 -11.53
CA THR A 123 -9.24 1.10 -10.10
C THR A 123 -10.51 0.30 -9.88
N LEU A 124 -11.59 0.62 -10.60
CA LEU A 124 -12.85 -0.13 -10.52
C LEU A 124 -12.71 -1.56 -11.05
N ARG A 125 -11.97 -1.76 -12.13
CA ARG A 125 -11.68 -3.11 -12.65
C ARG A 125 -10.94 -3.95 -11.63
N CYS A 126 -9.84 -3.44 -11.06
CA CYS A 126 -9.06 -4.13 -10.02
C CYS A 126 -9.92 -4.47 -8.79
N LEU A 127 -10.85 -3.60 -8.41
CA LEU A 127 -11.77 -3.85 -7.31
C LEU A 127 -12.76 -4.97 -7.65
N LYS A 128 -13.35 -4.97 -8.84
CA LYS A 128 -14.26 -6.03 -9.31
C LYS A 128 -13.56 -7.39 -9.38
N GLU A 129 -12.33 -7.44 -9.89
CA GLU A 129 -11.52 -8.66 -9.93
C GLU A 129 -11.17 -9.16 -8.52
N LEU A 130 -10.85 -8.23 -7.60
CA LEU A 130 -10.58 -8.58 -6.20
C LEU A 130 -11.80 -9.23 -5.53
N VAL A 131 -12.99 -8.77 -5.86
CA VAL A 131 -14.25 -9.36 -5.38
C VAL A 131 -14.50 -10.72 -6.03
N ALA A 132 -14.36 -10.83 -7.36
CA ALA A 132 -14.58 -12.05 -8.13
C ALA A 132 -13.65 -13.21 -7.70
N ASP A 133 -12.44 -12.91 -7.22
CA ASP A 133 -11.53 -13.92 -6.68
C ASP A 133 -11.97 -14.52 -5.35
N ARG A 134 -12.97 -13.93 -4.69
CA ARG A 134 -13.56 -14.44 -3.45
C ARG A 134 -14.65 -15.45 -3.75
N ARG A 135 -14.23 -16.70 -3.87
CA ARG A 135 -15.12 -17.80 -4.31
C ARG A 135 -15.78 -18.55 -3.15
N ARG A 136 -15.30 -18.39 -1.91
CA ARG A 136 -15.79 -19.18 -0.75
C ARG A 136 -15.80 -18.34 0.53
N PRO A 137 -16.94 -17.78 0.92
CA PRO A 137 -18.19 -17.70 0.14
C PRO A 137 -18.05 -16.73 -1.04
N PRO A 138 -18.84 -16.88 -2.11
CA PRO A 138 -18.92 -15.89 -3.18
C PRO A 138 -19.40 -14.55 -2.61
N GLU A 139 -18.79 -13.46 -3.03
CA GLU A 139 -19.17 -12.11 -2.63
C GLU A 139 -19.45 -11.28 -3.88
N ASP A 140 -20.38 -10.34 -3.78
CA ASP A 140 -20.56 -9.26 -4.74
C ASP A 140 -19.92 -7.97 -4.22
N LEU A 141 -19.88 -6.95 -5.07
CA LEU A 141 -19.26 -5.68 -4.74
C LEU A 141 -19.95 -5.00 -3.53
N PHE A 142 -21.28 -5.02 -3.48
CA PHE A 142 -22.04 -4.33 -2.44
C PHE A 142 -21.90 -5.00 -1.07
N SER A 143 -21.78 -6.33 -1.02
CA SER A 143 -21.50 -7.08 0.21
C SER A 143 -20.04 -6.97 0.66
N PHE A 144 -19.12 -6.69 -0.27
CA PHE A 144 -17.70 -6.54 0.01
C PHE A 144 -17.33 -5.13 0.50
N LEU A 145 -17.90 -4.06 -0.07
CA LEU A 145 -17.59 -2.67 0.28
C LEU A 145 -17.71 -2.38 1.78
N PRO A 146 -18.76 -2.83 2.53
CA PRO A 146 -18.83 -2.61 3.98
C PRO A 146 -17.68 -3.26 4.79
N LYS A 147 -17.08 -4.34 4.27
CA LYS A 147 -15.91 -4.97 4.91
C LYS A 147 -14.64 -4.17 4.64
N LEU A 148 -14.50 -3.67 3.42
CA LEU A 148 -13.37 -2.86 3.01
C LEU A 148 -13.40 -1.47 3.64
N SER A 149 -14.59 -0.88 3.86
CA SER A 149 -14.78 0.44 4.46
C SER A 149 -14.26 0.54 5.90
N LYS A 150 -14.06 -0.57 6.59
CA LYS A 150 -13.39 -0.59 7.90
C LYS A 150 -11.94 -0.09 7.84
N THR A 151 -11.32 -0.17 6.67
CA THR A 151 -9.92 0.21 6.47
C THR A 151 -9.78 1.43 5.57
N VAL A 152 -10.67 1.57 4.57
CA VAL A 152 -10.63 2.65 3.56
C VAL A 152 -12.06 3.16 3.30
N PRO A 153 -12.63 3.91 4.28
CA PRO A 153 -14.03 4.32 4.25
C PRO A 153 -14.35 5.31 3.13
N ASP A 154 -13.51 6.31 2.91
CA ASP A 154 -13.77 7.38 1.94
C ASP A 154 -13.65 6.87 0.50
N PHE A 155 -12.68 6.00 0.23
CA PHE A 155 -12.58 5.28 -1.03
C PHE A 155 -13.85 4.45 -1.30
N CYS A 156 -14.34 3.69 -0.32
CA CYS A 156 -15.55 2.89 -0.50
C CYS A 156 -16.79 3.75 -0.74
N ALA A 157 -16.91 4.88 -0.06
CA ALA A 157 -17.99 5.84 -0.28
C ALA A 157 -17.93 6.44 -1.71
N ALA A 158 -16.73 6.77 -2.19
CA ALA A 158 -16.52 7.28 -3.55
C ALA A 158 -16.85 6.23 -4.62
N VAL A 159 -16.43 4.97 -4.41
CA VAL A 159 -16.80 3.84 -5.28
C VAL A 159 -18.31 3.65 -5.32
N HIS A 160 -18.97 3.67 -4.17
CA HIS A 160 -20.43 3.48 -4.09
C HIS A 160 -21.19 4.55 -4.91
N ARG A 161 -20.78 5.81 -4.82
CA ARG A 161 -21.37 6.89 -5.64
C ARG A 161 -21.20 6.65 -7.13
N ARG A 162 -20.01 6.20 -7.57
CA ARG A 162 -19.72 5.99 -9.03
C ARG A 162 -20.35 4.75 -9.64
N VAL A 163 -20.68 3.75 -8.83
CA VAL A 163 -21.24 2.47 -9.32
C VAL A 163 -22.78 2.43 -9.11
N GLY A 164 -23.32 3.30 -8.25
CA GLY A 164 -24.76 3.40 -7.99
C GLY A 164 -25.50 4.37 -8.92
N GLU A 165 -24.78 5.09 -9.81
CA GLU A 165 -25.31 5.88 -10.91
C GLU A 165 -25.45 5.03 -12.18
#